data_9a6da610e860a6543340d87e17dc3f98
#
_entry.id   9a6da610e860a6543340d87e17dc3f98
#
_cell.length_a   1.000
_cell.length_b   1.000
_cell.length_c   1.000
_cell.angle_alpha   90.00
_cell.angle_beta   90.00
_cell.angle_gamma   90.00
#
_symmetry.space_group_name_H-M   'P 1'
#
loop_
_entity.id
_entity.type
_entity.pdbx_description
1 polymer ?
#
loop_
_entity_poly.entity_id
_entity_poly.type
_entity_poly.pdbx_seq_one_letter_code
_entity_poly.pdbx_strand_id
1 'polypeptide(L)' 'MKVWIDQDLCTGDGLCEEIAPDVFALLDDGLAYVKDGDKILSDPAGAEAVAPVPAGQEEATIESAEECPGECIFIEL' A
#
# COMPACT_ATOMS: atom_id res chain seq x y z
N MET A 1 -12.02 -6.11 2.59
CA MET A 1 -10.79 -5.52 3.14
C MET A 1 -10.35 -4.35 2.27
N LYS A 2 -10.04 -3.24 2.90
CA LYS A 2 -9.53 -2.04 2.22
C LYS A 2 -8.19 -1.66 2.82
N VAL A 3 -7.35 -0.99 2.06
CA VAL A 3 -5.99 -0.64 2.49
C VAL A 3 -5.64 0.77 2.03
N TRP A 4 -4.88 1.48 2.86
CA TRP A 4 -4.35 2.78 2.51
C TRP A 4 -3.00 2.99 3.19
N ILE A 5 -2.21 3.92 2.67
CA ILE A 5 -0.86 4.21 3.16
C ILE A 5 -0.78 5.67 3.60
N ASP A 6 -0.19 5.89 4.78
CA ASP A 6 0.13 7.24 5.25
C ASP A 6 1.52 7.60 4.72
N GLN A 7 1.58 8.46 3.70
CA GLN A 7 2.84 8.81 3.06
C GLN A 7 3.80 9.55 4.00
N ASP A 8 3.29 10.20 5.02
CA ASP A 8 4.15 10.87 6.01
C ASP A 8 4.97 9.89 6.84
N LEU A 9 4.49 8.64 6.95
CA LEU A 9 5.18 7.58 7.69
C LEU A 9 5.96 6.64 6.79
N CYS A 10 5.72 6.68 5.49
CA CYS A 10 6.35 5.77 4.54
C CYS A 10 7.87 6.00 4.46
N THR A 11 8.64 4.94 4.62
CA THR A 11 10.10 5.01 4.58
C THR A 11 10.69 4.81 3.19
N GLY A 12 9.88 4.37 2.25
CA GLY A 12 10.31 4.21 0.86
C GLY A 12 11.21 3.01 0.60
N ASP A 13 11.24 2.02 1.50
CA ASP A 13 12.10 0.86 1.33
C ASP A 13 11.57 -0.19 0.35
N GLY A 14 10.31 -0.05 -0.08
CA GLY A 14 9.75 -0.89 -1.13
C GLY A 14 9.35 -2.30 -0.73
N LEU A 15 9.38 -2.63 0.54
CA LEU A 15 9.01 -3.97 0.99
C LEU A 15 7.56 -4.32 0.66
N CYS A 16 6.65 -3.37 0.76
CA CYS A 16 5.24 -3.62 0.47
C CYS A 16 5.02 -3.97 -1.01
N GLU A 17 5.71 -3.31 -1.91
CA GLU A 17 5.64 -3.62 -3.33
C GLU A 17 6.24 -4.99 -3.62
N GLU A 18 7.31 -5.33 -2.95
CA GLU A 18 7.98 -6.62 -3.12
C GLU A 18 7.09 -7.77 -2.64
N ILE A 19 6.41 -7.58 -1.51
CA ILE A 19 5.53 -8.61 -0.94
C ILE A 19 4.20 -8.69 -1.66
N ALA A 20 3.61 -7.55 -1.99
CA ALA A 20 2.28 -7.48 -2.62
C ALA A 20 2.29 -6.53 -3.82
N PRO A 21 2.95 -6.91 -4.93
CA PRO A 21 3.07 -6.01 -6.09
C PRO A 21 1.72 -5.71 -6.77
N ASP A 22 0.71 -6.54 -6.57
CA ASP A 22 -0.63 -6.29 -7.12
C ASP A 22 -1.42 -5.27 -6.31
N VAL A 23 -0.97 -4.95 -5.10
CA VAL A 23 -1.67 -4.04 -4.18
C VAL A 23 -0.94 -2.73 -4.01
N PHE A 24 0.39 -2.73 -4.10
CA PHE A 24 1.22 -1.56 -3.86
C PHE A 24 2.17 -1.29 -5.01
N ALA A 25 2.52 -0.01 -5.19
CA ALA A 25 3.51 0.42 -6.17
C ALA A 25 4.41 1.48 -5.55
N LEU A 26 5.72 1.37 -5.80
CA LEU A 26 6.69 2.37 -5.38
C LEU A 26 6.93 3.31 -6.56
N LEU A 27 6.72 4.60 -6.37
CA LEU A 27 6.86 5.58 -7.43
C LEU A 27 8.20 6.32 -7.35
N ASP A 28 8.45 7.18 -8.34
CA ASP A 28 9.72 7.89 -8.47
C ASP A 28 10.04 8.83 -7.31
N ASP A 29 9.02 9.23 -6.55
CA ASP A 29 9.23 10.07 -5.37
C ASP A 29 9.75 9.29 -4.16
N GLY A 30 9.91 7.98 -4.30
CA GLY A 30 10.41 7.11 -3.23
C GLY A 30 9.35 6.68 -2.24
N LEU A 31 8.08 6.95 -2.52
CA LEU A 31 6.98 6.58 -1.64
C LEU A 31 6.12 5.48 -2.25
N ALA A 32 5.52 4.67 -1.39
CA ALA A 32 4.62 3.62 -1.82
C ALA A 32 3.18 4.13 -1.90
N TYR A 33 2.43 3.60 -2.85
CA TYR A 33 1.03 3.95 -3.07
C TYR A 33 0.21 2.69 -3.25
N VAL A 34 -1.07 2.76 -2.89
CA VAL A 34 -1.97 1.63 -3.11
C VAL A 34 -2.47 1.64 -4.55
N LYS A 35 -2.82 0.45 -5.05
CA LYS A 35 -3.33 0.27 -6.40
C LYS A 35 -4.76 -0.24 -6.35
N ASP A 36 -5.60 0.29 -7.22
CA ASP A 36 -6.95 -0.21 -7.45
C ASP A 36 -6.97 -0.83 -8.86
N GLY A 37 -6.75 -2.14 -8.92
CA GLY A 37 -6.52 -2.81 -10.19
C GLY A 37 -5.23 -2.30 -10.84
N ASP A 38 -5.34 -1.72 -12.02
CA ASP A 38 -4.20 -1.15 -12.75
C ASP A 38 -3.94 0.32 -12.40
N LYS A 39 -4.81 0.91 -11.57
CA LYS A 39 -4.72 2.33 -11.25
C LYS A 39 -3.97 2.55 -9.95
N ILE A 40 -2.92 3.37 -10.00
CA ILE A 40 -2.16 3.77 -8.81
C ILE A 40 -2.84 5.01 -8.21
N LEU A 41 -3.21 4.93 -6.94
CA LEU A 41 -3.93 6.01 -6.26
C LEU A 41 -2.94 7.01 -5.66
N SER A 42 -2.35 7.82 -6.51
CA SER A 42 -1.34 8.80 -6.10
C SER A 42 -1.86 10.23 -6.03
N ASP A 43 -3.09 10.48 -6.50
CA ASP A 43 -3.68 11.83 -6.51
C ASP A 43 -5.21 11.72 -6.36
N PRO A 44 -5.77 11.87 -5.17
CA PRO A 44 -5.06 12.07 -3.90
C PRO A 44 -4.39 10.81 -3.37
N ALA A 45 -3.46 10.98 -2.44
CA ALA A 45 -2.78 9.90 -1.77
C ALA A 45 -3.11 9.90 -0.27
N GLY A 46 -2.51 8.98 0.46
CA GLY A 46 -2.69 8.89 1.91
C GLY A 46 -4.04 8.32 2.30
N ALA A 47 -4.62 8.82 3.38
CA ALA A 47 -5.88 8.30 3.93
C ALA A 47 -7.06 8.43 2.95
N GLU A 48 -6.97 9.31 1.97
CA GLU A 48 -8.01 9.50 0.96
C GLU A 48 -7.92 8.48 -0.18
N ALA A 49 -6.77 7.83 -0.32
CA ALA A 49 -6.50 6.85 -1.37
C ALA A 49 -6.70 5.43 -0.84
N VAL A 50 -7.93 5.11 -0.48
CA VAL A 50 -8.29 3.79 0.05
C VAL A 50 -8.65 2.87 -1.11
N ALA A 51 -7.92 1.75 -1.23
CA ALA A 51 -8.14 0.79 -2.30
C ALA A 51 -8.72 -0.52 -1.78
N PRO A 52 -9.62 -1.18 -2.53
CA PRO A 52 -10.06 -2.51 -2.16
C PRO A 52 -8.93 -3.52 -2.41
N VAL A 53 -8.76 -4.47 -1.50
CA VAL A 53 -7.76 -5.53 -1.65
C VAL A 53 -8.35 -6.61 -2.57
N PRO A 54 -7.66 -6.97 -3.66
CA PRO A 54 -8.16 -8.02 -4.56
C PRO A 54 -8.26 -9.38 -3.86
N ALA A 55 -9.20 -10.19 -4.30
CA ALA A 55 -9.35 -11.54 -3.77
C ALA A 55 -8.05 -12.33 -3.96
N GLY A 56 -7.59 -12.97 -2.89
CA GLY A 56 -6.34 -13.71 -2.91
C GLY A 56 -5.13 -12.91 -2.48
N GLN A 57 -5.26 -11.61 -2.27
CA GLN A 57 -4.16 -10.74 -1.87
C GLN A 57 -4.25 -10.29 -0.40
N GLU A 58 -5.23 -10.76 0.34
CA GLU A 58 -5.43 -10.35 1.73
C GLU A 58 -4.22 -10.68 2.61
N GLU A 59 -3.70 -11.89 2.49
CA GLU A 59 -2.56 -12.35 3.28
C GLU A 59 -1.31 -11.53 2.96
N ALA A 60 -1.04 -11.31 1.68
CA ALA A 60 0.12 -10.52 1.25
C ALA A 60 0.01 -9.07 1.74
N THR A 61 -1.20 -8.52 1.76
CA THR A 61 -1.45 -7.16 2.25
C THR A 61 -1.16 -7.07 3.74
N ILE A 62 -1.63 -8.04 4.52
CA ILE A 62 -1.38 -8.09 5.96
C ILE A 62 0.12 -8.24 6.23
N GLU A 63 0.80 -9.11 5.49
CA GLU A 63 2.24 -9.32 5.62
C GLU A 63 3.01 -8.03 5.29
N SER A 64 2.59 -7.31 4.26
CA SER A 64 3.20 -6.04 3.90
C SER A 64 3.08 -5.03 5.05
N ALA A 65 1.92 -4.97 5.70
CA ALA A 65 1.71 -4.07 6.82
C ALA A 65 2.59 -4.43 8.02
N GLU A 66 2.77 -5.71 8.27
CA GLU A 66 3.60 -6.19 9.37
C GLU A 66 5.09 -5.94 9.13
N GLU A 67 5.55 -6.06 7.89
CA GLU A 67 6.95 -5.92 7.53
C GLU A 67 7.37 -4.47 7.28
N CYS A 68 6.42 -3.55 7.15
CA CYS A 68 6.73 -2.15 6.88
C CYS A 68 7.38 -1.49 8.10
N PRO A 69 8.66 -1.07 8.02
CA PRO A 69 9.33 -0.46 9.17
C PRO A 69 8.74 0.88 9.59
N GLY A 70 8.10 1.59 8.67
CA GLY A 70 7.44 2.86 8.98
C GLY A 70 6.05 2.68 9.57
N GLU A 71 5.51 1.46 9.56
CA GLU A 71 4.17 1.15 10.05
C GLU A 71 3.12 2.08 9.42
N CYS A 72 3.27 2.35 8.12
CA CYS A 72 2.47 3.33 7.40
C CYS A 72 1.28 2.72 6.66
N ILE A 73 1.14 1.40 6.67
CA ILE A 73 0.07 0.69 5.96
C ILE A 73 -1.06 0.38 6.92
N PHE A 74 -2.26 0.83 6.58
CA PHE A 74 -3.46 0.65 7.40
C PHE A 74 -4.49 -0.17 6.65
N ILE A 75 -5.13 -1.09 7.36
CA ILE A 75 -6.08 -2.03 6.79
C ILE A 75 -7.42 -1.86 7.49
N GLU A 76 -8.48 -1.75 6.72
CA GLU A 76 -9.86 -1.68 7.20
C GLU A 76 -10.60 -2.93 6.74
N LEU A 77 -11.16 -3.66 7.69
CA LEU A 77 -11.91 -4.89 7.39
C LEU A 77 -13.36 -4.66 7.05
#